data_0d7aa8f8ede129c14a4edd59ad633e3e
#
_entry.id   0d7aa8f8ede129c14a4edd59ad633e3e
#
_cell.length_a   1.000
_cell.length_b   1.000
_cell.length_c   1.000
_cell.angle_alpha   90.00
_cell.angle_beta   90.00
_cell.angle_gamma   90.00
#
_symmetry.space_group_name_H-M   'P 1'
#
loop_
_entity.id
_entity.type
_entity.pdbx_description
1 polymer ?
#
loop_
_entity_poly.entity_id
_entity_poly.type
_entity_poly.pdbx_seq_one_letter_code
_entity_poly.pdbx_strand_id
1 'polypeptide(L)'
;MPTGDALLSGYYLNELLMRLLARDDPHPALFDAYAATVQLLASRSLEALPLALRAFELRLLRDIGLLPLLDAETATLAPLQAQTRYVLVAEAGLRPAHDDDRASLPGEQWQALQQGLGDGALFSDTVRACIPGFNELKTQLRALLHYHCGVKVLKTRQMMMDLQAF
;
A
#
# COMPACT_ATOMS: atom_id res chain seq x y z
N MET A 1 -17.15 -7.71 -19.46
CA MET A 1 -16.23 -8.60 -18.72
C MET A 1 -14.96 -7.87 -18.35
N PRO A 2 -14.42 -8.06 -17.12
CA PRO A 2 -13.13 -7.48 -16.78
C PRO A 2 -12.02 -8.07 -17.66
N THR A 3 -10.99 -7.26 -17.91
CA THR A 3 -9.80 -7.74 -18.60
C THR A 3 -9.06 -8.76 -17.73
N GLY A 4 -8.10 -9.49 -18.31
CA GLY A 4 -7.27 -10.42 -17.54
C GLY A 4 -6.57 -9.76 -16.36
N ASP A 5 -6.08 -8.53 -16.55
CA ASP A 5 -5.41 -7.78 -15.48
C ASP A 5 -6.37 -7.41 -14.35
N ALA A 6 -7.59 -7.01 -14.67
CA ALA A 6 -8.61 -6.70 -13.68
C ALA A 6 -8.99 -7.95 -12.89
N LEU A 7 -9.10 -9.09 -13.55
CA LEU A 7 -9.41 -10.37 -12.91
C LEU A 7 -8.29 -10.78 -11.93
N LEU A 8 -7.03 -10.70 -12.37
CA LEU A 8 -5.88 -11.01 -11.53
C LEU A 8 -5.79 -10.06 -10.34
N SER A 9 -6.08 -8.79 -10.55
CA SER A 9 -6.10 -7.80 -9.45
C SER A 9 -7.17 -8.13 -8.43
N GLY A 10 -8.36 -8.58 -8.88
CA GLY A 10 -9.42 -9.03 -7.98
C GLY A 10 -8.99 -10.24 -7.14
N TYR A 11 -8.35 -11.21 -7.75
CA TYR A 11 -7.80 -12.36 -7.03
C TYR A 11 -6.72 -11.94 -6.03
N TYR A 12 -5.86 -11.02 -6.43
CA TYR A 12 -4.83 -10.49 -5.55
C TYR A 12 -5.43 -9.83 -4.30
N LEU A 13 -6.44 -8.98 -4.47
CA LEU A 13 -7.13 -8.33 -3.35
C LEU A 13 -7.73 -9.37 -2.40
N ASN A 14 -8.38 -10.37 -2.94
CA ASN A 14 -8.97 -11.45 -2.14
C ASN A 14 -7.90 -12.23 -1.39
N GLU A 15 -6.79 -12.52 -2.03
CA GLU A 15 -5.68 -13.23 -1.40
C GLU A 15 -5.08 -12.43 -0.24
N LEU A 16 -4.91 -11.11 -0.41
CA LEU A 16 -4.45 -10.23 0.66
C LEU A 16 -5.40 -10.28 1.86
N LEU A 17 -6.69 -10.15 1.60
CA LEU A 17 -7.69 -10.18 2.65
C LEU A 17 -7.66 -11.51 3.41
N MET A 18 -7.58 -12.62 2.69
CA MET A 18 -7.57 -13.94 3.32
C MET A 18 -6.33 -14.19 4.17
N ARG A 19 -5.19 -13.65 3.77
CA ARG A 19 -3.92 -13.87 4.49
C ARG A 19 -3.72 -12.94 5.67
N LEU A 20 -4.28 -11.74 5.61
CA LEU A 20 -3.98 -10.69 6.59
C LEU A 20 -5.13 -10.41 7.55
N LEU A 21 -6.37 -10.67 7.18
CA LEU A 21 -7.51 -10.40 8.07
C LEU A 21 -7.87 -11.62 8.90
N ALA A 22 -8.07 -11.39 10.21
CA ALA A 22 -8.70 -12.37 11.08
C ALA A 22 -10.21 -12.41 10.75
N ARG A 23 -10.79 -13.62 10.77
CA ARG A 23 -12.16 -13.85 10.32
C ARG A 23 -13.23 -13.04 11.06
N ASP A 24 -12.99 -12.76 12.34
CA ASP A 24 -14.01 -12.18 13.21
C ASP A 24 -13.81 -10.69 13.49
N ASP A 25 -12.77 -10.07 12.92
CA ASP A 25 -12.48 -8.66 13.16
C ASP A 25 -13.29 -7.79 12.19
N PRO A 26 -14.11 -6.84 12.67
CA PRO A 26 -14.82 -5.93 11.77
C PRO A 26 -13.90 -4.84 11.24
N HIS A 27 -13.92 -4.64 9.92
CA HIS A 27 -13.12 -3.61 9.24
C HIS A 27 -14.01 -2.86 8.23
N PRO A 28 -14.99 -2.07 8.70
CA PRO A 28 -15.96 -1.44 7.79
C PRO A 28 -15.32 -0.47 6.79
N ALA A 29 -14.35 0.32 7.22
CA ALA A 29 -13.66 1.25 6.31
C ALA A 29 -12.88 0.52 5.23
N LEU A 30 -12.36 -0.67 5.54
CA LEU A 30 -11.64 -1.49 4.60
C LEU A 30 -12.57 -2.08 3.53
N PHE A 31 -13.79 -2.45 3.92
CA PHE A 31 -14.79 -2.90 2.96
C PHE A 31 -15.16 -1.81 1.96
N ASP A 32 -15.25 -0.56 2.41
CA ASP A 32 -15.50 0.58 1.52
C ASP A 32 -14.36 0.76 0.53
N ALA A 33 -13.11 0.64 0.99
CA ALA A 33 -11.93 0.70 0.13
C ALA A 33 -11.89 -0.47 -0.87
N TYR A 34 -12.25 -1.66 -0.42
CA TYR A 34 -12.35 -2.84 -1.27
C TYR A 34 -13.41 -2.62 -2.37
N ALA A 35 -14.59 -2.15 -1.98
CA ALA A 35 -15.67 -1.89 -2.92
C ALA A 35 -15.25 -0.84 -3.97
N ALA A 36 -14.59 0.24 -3.53
CA ALA A 36 -14.10 1.27 -4.45
C ALA A 36 -13.08 0.70 -5.44
N THR A 37 -12.19 -0.17 -4.97
CA THR A 37 -11.19 -0.81 -5.83
C THR A 37 -11.86 -1.74 -6.84
N VAL A 38 -12.83 -2.53 -6.40
CA VAL A 38 -13.60 -3.42 -7.28
C VAL A 38 -14.34 -2.62 -8.36
N GLN A 39 -14.91 -1.46 -8.00
CA GLN A 39 -15.55 -0.59 -8.98
C GLN A 39 -14.56 -0.08 -10.03
N LEU A 40 -13.34 0.26 -9.63
CA LEU A 40 -12.30 0.64 -10.59
C LEU A 40 -11.92 -0.51 -11.51
N LEU A 41 -11.87 -1.74 -11.00
CA LEU A 41 -11.64 -2.92 -11.82
C LEU A 41 -12.70 -3.07 -12.89
N ALA A 42 -13.95 -2.79 -12.56
CA ALA A 42 -15.09 -2.92 -13.47
C ALA A 42 -15.18 -1.76 -14.47
N SER A 43 -14.63 -0.59 -14.14
CA SER A 43 -14.78 0.64 -14.94
C SER A 43 -13.83 0.74 -16.12
N ARG A 44 -12.92 -0.21 -16.31
CA ARG A 44 -11.88 -0.20 -17.35
C ARG A 44 -10.88 0.95 -17.25
N SER A 45 -10.80 1.62 -16.11
CA SER A 45 -9.81 2.66 -15.88
C SER A 45 -8.47 2.01 -15.52
N LEU A 46 -7.80 1.42 -16.50
CA LEU A 46 -6.58 0.64 -16.30
C LEU A 46 -5.42 1.48 -15.74
N GLU A 47 -5.41 2.78 -16.04
CA GLU A 47 -4.34 3.67 -15.58
C GLU A 47 -4.39 3.90 -14.07
N ALA A 48 -5.58 3.94 -13.51
CA ALA A 48 -5.76 4.15 -12.06
C ALA A 48 -5.60 2.88 -11.24
N LEU A 49 -5.61 1.72 -11.88
CA LEU A 49 -5.61 0.44 -11.17
C LEU A 49 -4.37 0.23 -10.29
N PRO A 50 -3.13 0.44 -10.78
CA PRO A 50 -1.95 0.28 -9.90
C PRO A 50 -1.98 1.21 -8.69
N LEU A 51 -2.47 2.44 -8.86
CA LEU A 51 -2.60 3.40 -7.76
C LEU A 51 -3.65 2.93 -6.76
N ALA A 52 -4.79 2.44 -7.23
CA ALA A 52 -5.85 1.92 -6.38
C ALA A 52 -5.37 0.71 -5.56
N LEU A 53 -4.58 -0.17 -6.16
CA LEU A 53 -4.00 -1.31 -5.44
C LEU A 53 -3.06 -0.85 -4.32
N ARG A 54 -2.22 0.14 -4.59
CA ARG A 54 -1.32 0.68 -3.55
C ARG A 54 -2.12 1.36 -2.43
N ALA A 55 -3.13 2.14 -2.78
CA ALA A 55 -4.00 2.77 -1.79
C ALA A 55 -4.71 1.73 -0.92
N PHE A 56 -5.20 0.66 -1.53
CA PHE A 56 -5.84 -0.44 -0.79
C PHE A 56 -4.84 -1.12 0.15
N GLU A 57 -3.64 -1.41 -0.33
CA GLU A 57 -2.59 -2.03 0.49
C GLU A 57 -2.26 -1.18 1.72
N LEU A 58 -2.15 0.14 1.54
CA LEU A 58 -1.89 1.06 2.65
C LEU A 58 -3.02 1.04 3.68
N ARG A 59 -4.26 1.12 3.21
CA ARG A 59 -5.41 1.10 4.11
C ARG A 59 -5.53 -0.23 4.85
N LEU A 60 -5.29 -1.33 4.17
CA LEU A 60 -5.30 -2.65 4.77
C LEU A 60 -4.24 -2.74 5.87
N LEU A 61 -3.01 -2.38 5.57
CA LEU A 61 -1.91 -2.44 6.54
C LEU A 61 -2.16 -1.53 7.74
N ARG A 62 -2.70 -0.34 7.51
CA ARG A 62 -3.06 0.56 8.60
C ARG A 62 -4.14 -0.03 9.48
N ASP A 63 -5.19 -0.56 8.85
CA ASP A 63 -6.37 -1.04 9.57
C ASP A 63 -6.07 -2.24 10.45
N ILE A 64 -5.16 -3.10 10.03
CA ILE A 64 -4.74 -4.28 10.81
C ILE A 64 -3.56 -4.00 11.74
N GLY A 65 -3.10 -2.75 11.82
CA GLY A 65 -2.06 -2.34 12.76
C GLY A 65 -0.63 -2.67 12.35
N LEU A 66 -0.39 -2.92 11.06
CA LEU A 66 0.96 -3.24 10.56
C LEU A 66 1.66 -2.04 9.90
N LEU A 67 1.00 -0.89 9.82
CA LEU A 67 1.58 0.32 9.26
C LEU A 67 1.84 1.30 10.40
N PRO A 68 3.07 1.81 10.55
CA PRO A 68 3.35 2.83 11.56
C PRO A 68 2.76 4.18 11.12
N LEU A 69 2.78 5.17 12.02
CA LEU A 69 2.50 6.55 11.62
C LEU A 69 3.55 6.99 10.62
N LEU A 70 3.12 7.67 9.57
CA LEU A 70 4.00 8.07 8.47
C LEU A 70 4.46 9.51 8.55
N ASP A 71 4.24 10.17 9.68
CA ASP A 71 4.64 11.56 9.91
C ASP A 71 5.79 11.69 10.91
N ALA A 72 6.32 10.59 11.41
CA ALA A 72 7.41 10.58 12.37
C ALA A 72 8.30 9.36 12.18
N GLU A 73 9.56 9.47 12.58
CA GLU A 73 10.44 8.31 12.70
C GLU A 73 9.88 7.37 13.77
N THR A 74 9.80 6.10 13.45
CA THR A 74 9.14 5.14 14.35
C THR A 74 9.94 4.95 15.65
N ALA A 75 11.24 4.85 15.57
CA ALA A 75 12.08 4.56 16.74
C ALA A 75 12.20 5.75 17.70
N THR A 76 12.28 6.96 17.18
CA THR A 76 12.56 8.17 17.98
C THR A 76 11.34 9.03 18.22
N LEU A 77 10.27 8.83 17.43
CA LEU A 77 9.07 9.65 17.38
C LEU A 77 9.34 11.09 16.91
N ALA A 78 10.53 11.36 16.38
CA ALA A 78 10.86 12.68 15.85
C ALA A 78 10.05 12.96 14.58
N PRO A 79 9.47 14.18 14.43
CA PRO A 79 8.77 14.53 13.21
C PRO A 79 9.67 14.42 11.99
N LEU A 80 9.10 14.00 10.86
CA LEU A 80 9.86 13.88 9.62
C LEU A 80 10.24 15.27 9.10
N GLN A 81 11.43 15.36 8.53
CA GLN A 81 11.87 16.55 7.81
C GLN A 81 11.50 16.42 6.34
N ALA A 82 10.93 17.47 5.76
CA ALA A 82 10.34 17.42 4.42
C ALA A 82 11.32 16.92 3.34
N GLN A 83 12.57 17.34 3.41
CA GLN A 83 13.57 17.03 2.39
C GLN A 83 14.45 15.82 2.69
N THR A 84 14.39 15.31 3.91
CA THR A 84 15.12 14.11 4.30
C THR A 84 14.40 12.88 3.76
N ARG A 85 15.16 11.91 3.29
CA ARG A 85 14.57 10.69 2.74
C ARG A 85 14.47 9.62 3.81
N TYR A 86 13.35 8.89 3.78
CA TYR A 86 13.06 7.83 4.75
C TYR A 86 12.62 6.57 4.01
N VAL A 87 12.85 5.43 4.65
CA VAL A 87 12.43 4.13 4.13
C VAL A 87 11.55 3.44 5.16
N LEU A 88 10.54 2.73 4.67
CA LEU A 88 9.62 1.94 5.47
C LEU A 88 10.13 0.51 5.52
N VAL A 89 10.43 0.03 6.71
CA VAL A 89 11.02 -1.30 6.93
C VAL A 89 10.10 -2.08 7.87
N ALA A 90 9.89 -3.37 7.57
CA ALA A 90 9.08 -4.22 8.43
C ALA A 90 9.64 -4.23 9.85
N GLU A 91 8.74 -4.16 10.82
CA GLU A 91 9.03 -4.11 12.26
C GLU A 91 9.77 -2.86 12.74
N ALA A 92 10.69 -2.31 11.95
CA ALA A 92 11.41 -1.09 12.31
C ALA A 92 10.64 0.19 12.00
N GLY A 93 9.69 0.13 11.07
CA GLY A 93 8.90 1.29 10.66
C GLY A 93 9.69 2.25 9.78
N LEU A 94 9.43 3.54 9.92
CA LEU A 94 10.13 4.59 9.18
C LEU A 94 11.46 4.93 9.84
N ARG A 95 12.52 4.93 9.05
CA ARG A 95 13.85 5.37 9.47
C ARG A 95 14.52 6.17 8.36
N PRO A 96 15.52 7.00 8.68
CA PRO A 96 16.28 7.66 7.63
C PRO A 96 16.88 6.66 6.65
N ALA A 97 16.85 7.02 5.37
CA ALA A 97 17.37 6.16 4.32
C ALA A 97 18.89 6.13 4.32
N HIS A 98 19.45 4.97 3.98
CA HIS A 98 20.89 4.78 3.76
C HIS A 98 21.15 4.68 2.26
N ASP A 99 22.42 4.87 1.87
CA ASP A 99 22.81 4.86 0.45
C ASP A 99 22.52 3.51 -0.24
N ASP A 100 22.51 2.42 0.53
CA ASP A 100 22.25 1.08 0.01
C ASP A 100 20.77 0.70 -0.02
N ASP A 101 19.87 1.56 0.44
CA ASP A 101 18.43 1.30 0.35
C ASP A 101 17.96 1.40 -1.10
N ARG A 102 17.17 0.43 -1.55
CA ARG A 102 16.71 0.36 -2.94
C ARG A 102 15.69 1.44 -3.28
N ALA A 103 14.91 1.86 -2.31
CA ALA A 103 13.84 2.82 -2.53
C ALA A 103 13.62 3.62 -1.26
N SER A 104 13.34 4.90 -1.43
CA SER A 104 13.03 5.79 -0.32
C SER A 104 12.11 6.89 -0.82
N LEU A 105 11.45 7.59 0.10
CA LEU A 105 10.63 8.75 -0.21
C LEU A 105 11.01 9.89 0.71
N PRO A 106 10.89 11.16 0.23
CA PRO A 106 11.12 12.29 1.11
C PRO A 106 10.05 12.39 2.19
N GLY A 107 10.40 13.01 3.31
CA GLY A 107 9.49 13.16 4.44
C GLY A 107 8.17 13.82 4.08
N GLU A 108 8.20 14.83 3.20
CA GLU A 108 6.98 15.50 2.73
C GLU A 108 6.01 14.52 2.04
N GLN A 109 6.54 13.52 1.33
CA GLN A 109 5.71 12.52 0.66
C GLN A 109 5.10 11.55 1.68
N TRP A 110 5.87 11.13 2.67
CA TRP A 110 5.33 10.29 3.76
C TRP A 110 4.24 11.03 4.54
N GLN A 111 4.45 12.32 4.79
CA GLN A 111 3.44 13.16 5.46
C GLN A 111 2.17 13.27 4.62
N ALA A 112 2.30 13.41 3.30
CA ALA A 112 1.13 13.45 2.40
C ALA A 112 0.38 12.12 2.42
N LEU A 113 1.09 10.99 2.47
CA LEU A 113 0.47 9.67 2.61
C LEU A 113 -0.28 9.54 3.93
N GLN A 114 0.30 10.04 5.01
CA GLN A 114 -0.36 10.03 6.32
C GLN A 114 -1.67 10.82 6.29
N GLN A 115 -1.66 11.99 5.66
CA GLN A 115 -2.88 12.80 5.50
C GLN A 115 -3.93 12.08 4.66
N GLY A 116 -3.50 11.42 3.59
CA GLY A 116 -4.39 10.65 2.74
C GLY A 116 -4.99 9.41 3.40
N LEU A 117 -4.42 9.00 4.54
CA LEU A 117 -4.91 7.88 5.34
C LEU A 117 -5.63 8.33 6.62
N GLY A 118 -5.67 9.63 6.88
CA GLY A 118 -6.24 10.17 8.13
C GLY A 118 -7.73 9.91 8.29
N ASP A 119 -8.22 10.12 9.51
CA ASP A 119 -9.64 9.98 9.79
C ASP A 119 -10.43 10.98 8.95
N GLY A 120 -11.47 10.50 8.28
CA GLY A 120 -12.27 11.31 7.38
C GLY A 120 -11.72 11.44 5.97
N ALA A 121 -10.51 10.92 5.69
CA ALA A 121 -10.00 10.89 4.34
C ALA A 121 -10.76 9.88 3.49
N LEU A 122 -11.06 10.27 2.25
CA LEU A 122 -11.71 9.38 1.29
C LEU A 122 -10.67 8.46 0.63
N PHE A 123 -11.13 7.35 0.07
CA PHE A 123 -10.25 6.46 -0.67
C PHE A 123 -9.53 7.19 -1.81
N SER A 124 -10.23 8.10 -2.50
CA SER A 124 -9.64 8.93 -3.55
C SER A 124 -8.49 9.80 -3.04
N ASP A 125 -8.53 10.24 -1.79
CA ASP A 125 -7.44 11.01 -1.19
C ASP A 125 -6.20 10.13 -1.02
N THR A 126 -6.38 8.88 -0.60
CA THR A 126 -5.29 7.91 -0.50
C THR A 126 -4.69 7.63 -1.88
N VAL A 127 -5.53 7.42 -2.88
CA VAL A 127 -5.08 7.18 -4.26
C VAL A 127 -4.23 8.34 -4.75
N ARG A 128 -4.69 9.57 -4.54
CA ARG A 128 -3.96 10.77 -4.95
C ARG A 128 -2.60 10.89 -4.25
N ALA A 129 -2.56 10.54 -2.98
CA ALA A 129 -1.32 10.59 -2.20
C ALA A 129 -0.28 9.56 -2.68
N CYS A 130 -0.71 8.52 -3.39
CA CYS A 130 0.20 7.51 -3.94
C CYS A 130 0.86 7.93 -5.25
N ILE A 131 0.42 9.02 -5.88
CA ILE A 131 0.93 9.42 -7.20
C ILE A 131 2.40 9.81 -7.17
N PRO A 132 2.85 10.75 -6.31
CA PRO A 132 4.28 11.07 -6.26
C PRO A 132 5.06 9.88 -5.67
N GLY A 133 6.18 9.54 -6.30
CA GLY A 133 7.03 8.45 -5.81
C GLY A 133 6.38 7.08 -5.88
N PHE A 134 5.49 6.87 -6.83
CA PHE A 134 4.72 5.62 -6.96
C PHE A 134 5.62 4.38 -7.01
N ASN A 135 6.70 4.41 -7.80
CA ASN A 135 7.57 3.25 -7.95
C ASN A 135 8.30 2.91 -6.65
N GLU A 136 8.78 3.91 -5.95
CA GLU A 136 9.47 3.75 -4.67
C GLU A 136 8.50 3.24 -3.60
N LEU A 137 7.28 3.76 -3.57
CA LEU A 137 6.24 3.29 -2.67
C LEU A 137 5.88 1.83 -2.97
N LYS A 138 5.70 1.49 -4.24
CA LYS A 138 5.38 0.13 -4.67
C LYS A 138 6.45 -0.86 -4.19
N THR A 139 7.73 -0.51 -4.35
CA THR A 139 8.84 -1.37 -3.93
C THR A 139 8.79 -1.64 -2.42
N GLN A 140 8.56 -0.60 -1.63
CA GLN A 140 8.52 -0.72 -0.18
C GLN A 140 7.29 -1.49 0.31
N LEU A 141 6.12 -1.22 -0.26
CA LEU A 141 4.91 -1.96 0.09
C LEU A 141 5.02 -3.43 -0.28
N ARG A 142 5.64 -3.74 -1.41
CA ARG A 142 5.89 -5.13 -1.82
C ARG A 142 6.72 -5.87 -0.79
N ALA A 143 7.80 -5.26 -0.32
CA ALA A 143 8.66 -5.85 0.68
C ALA A 143 7.93 -6.05 2.02
N LEU A 144 7.13 -5.07 2.43
CA LEU A 144 6.36 -5.12 3.67
C LEU A 144 5.31 -6.23 3.64
N LEU A 145 4.56 -6.30 2.55
CA LEU A 145 3.52 -7.34 2.38
C LEU A 145 4.13 -8.73 2.32
N HIS A 146 5.24 -8.88 1.60
CA HIS A 146 5.98 -10.13 1.54
C HIS A 146 6.37 -10.60 2.94
N TYR A 147 6.92 -9.71 3.74
CA TYR A 147 7.31 -10.01 5.11
C TYR A 147 6.11 -10.48 5.96
N HIS A 148 5.03 -9.73 5.94
CA HIS A 148 3.86 -10.00 6.80
C HIS A 148 3.02 -11.19 6.32
N CYS A 149 3.01 -11.49 5.04
CA CYS A 149 2.28 -12.64 4.51
C CYS A 149 3.00 -13.97 4.75
N GLY A 150 4.28 -13.93 5.12
CA GLY A 150 5.06 -15.14 5.40
C GLY A 150 5.35 -16.01 4.19
N VAL A 151 5.21 -15.47 2.98
CA VAL A 151 5.55 -16.15 1.73
C VAL A 151 6.39 -15.22 0.88
N LYS A 152 7.26 -15.79 0.04
CA LYS A 152 8.15 -14.97 -0.79
C LYS A 152 7.39 -14.06 -1.73
N VAL A 153 6.33 -14.59 -2.37
CA VAL A 153 5.48 -13.83 -3.28
C VAL A 153 4.08 -14.39 -3.18
N LEU A 154 3.06 -13.53 -3.14
CA LEU A 154 1.69 -13.98 -3.22
C LEU A 154 1.46 -14.62 -4.59
N LYS A 155 0.72 -15.72 -4.64
CA LYS A 155 0.53 -16.48 -5.89
C LYS A 155 -0.04 -15.63 -7.00
N THR A 156 -1.09 -14.87 -6.72
CA THR A 156 -1.72 -14.00 -7.71
C THR A 156 -0.75 -12.92 -8.17
N ARG A 157 0.05 -12.37 -7.26
CA ARG A 157 1.05 -11.36 -7.61
C ARG A 157 2.12 -11.96 -8.51
N GLN A 158 2.56 -13.18 -8.24
CA GLN A 158 3.53 -13.85 -9.11
C GLN A 158 2.97 -13.98 -10.53
N MET A 159 1.72 -14.36 -10.67
CA MET A 159 1.06 -14.43 -11.97
C MET A 159 1.05 -13.08 -12.67
N MET A 160 0.78 -11.99 -11.93
CA MET A 160 0.79 -10.63 -12.48
C MET A 160 2.19 -10.22 -12.93
N MET A 161 3.22 -10.56 -12.18
CA MET A 161 4.61 -10.28 -12.54
C MET A 161 5.05 -11.05 -13.77
N ASP A 162 4.59 -12.29 -13.92
CA ASP A 162 4.91 -13.12 -15.07
C ASP A 162 4.26 -12.61 -16.37
N LEU A 163 3.12 -11.94 -16.23
CA LEU A 163 2.38 -11.41 -17.38
C LEU A 163 2.77 -9.97 -17.73
N GLN A 164 3.12 -9.17 -16.72
CA GLN A 164 3.50 -7.77 -16.91
C GLN A 164 4.17 -7.22 -15.65
N ALA A 165 4.85 -6.08 -15.80
CA ALA A 165 5.43 -5.35 -14.66
C ALA A 165 4.31 -4.68 -13.86
N PHE A 166 4.09 -5.16 -12.64
CA PHE A 166 2.99 -4.67 -11.79
C PHE A 166 3.52 -4.00 -10.53
#